data_8ebe1a908268b8e50dc15ce0284e1d2e
#
_entry.id   8ebe1a908268b8e50dc15ce0284e1d2e
#
_cell.length_a   1.000
_cell.length_b   1.000
_cell.length_c   1.000
_cell.angle_alpha   90.00
_cell.angle_beta   90.00
_cell.angle_gamma   90.00
#
_symmetry.space_group_name_H-M   'P 1'
#
loop_
_entity.id
_entity.type
_entity.pdbx_description
1 polymer ?
#
loop_
_entity_poly.entity_id
_entity_poly.type
_entity_poly.pdbx_seq_one_letter_code
_entity_poly.pdbx_strand_id
1 'polypeptide(L)'
;VKRTHFTINSINWVKCSIIVDDEVLDLNISNFKDFYRELDFKNGLYTRSFTWITHLGELKIKFERLLNMTYCHQFLQKITFSSNTNIPVTLKMDLDNTILHWNSDCYWKRKYEFIDENIYGLEAETLTTKQKLISAEIIDSPCEPVEKNTSDRYVSVKYNFVSTKKTSEFTRYVINIVDKFNKISDEELLYKAKDEVKNLKIKGFDNSLLENTNYFKNVWNKSDIIIEGDDKDQQGIRYCIFQLEQTYHGYEKDNNIGAKGLTGEAYSGHAFWDSETYCLPYYLFSNKEASKNLLMFRYNTLNEARERAKELDCRGACYPVATRNGKEGCNLWQHASLQFQPSTGVFYAIYHYMNLYNDKQFMQNYGIEMLIEICKFLL
;
A
#
# COMPACT_ATOMS: atom_id res chain seq x y z
N VAL A 1 -2.52 19.15 23.11
CA VAL A 1 -2.51 18.76 21.68
C VAL A 1 -3.22 17.42 21.60
N LYS A 2 -4.40 17.35 20.95
CA LYS A 2 -5.06 16.07 20.65
C LYS A 2 -4.13 15.26 19.74
N ARG A 3 -3.76 14.05 20.17
CA ARG A 3 -2.99 13.14 19.33
C ARG A 3 -3.95 12.57 18.26
N THR A 4 -3.68 12.87 17.00
CA THR A 4 -4.43 12.29 15.88
C THR A 4 -3.76 10.98 15.45
N HIS A 5 -4.54 10.00 15.02
CA HIS A 5 -4.04 8.80 14.39
C HIS A 5 -3.81 9.09 12.89
N PHE A 6 -2.72 8.59 12.34
CA PHE A 6 -2.36 8.78 10.93
C PHE A 6 -1.68 7.53 10.37
N THR A 7 -1.67 7.41 9.04
CA THR A 7 -0.98 6.33 8.36
C THR A 7 0.50 6.67 8.24
N ILE A 8 1.37 5.72 8.59
CA ILE A 8 2.82 5.85 8.48
C ILE A 8 3.36 4.96 7.35
N ASN A 9 4.51 5.35 6.78
CA ASN A 9 5.19 4.54 5.77
C ASN A 9 5.64 3.20 6.36
N SER A 10 5.52 2.14 5.58
CA SER A 10 6.01 0.80 5.89
C SER A 10 7.52 0.70 5.66
N ILE A 11 8.10 -0.47 5.91
CA ILE A 11 9.50 -0.79 5.60
C ILE A 11 9.76 -0.56 4.11
N ASN A 12 10.85 0.15 3.80
CA ASN A 12 11.29 0.38 2.43
C ASN A 12 12.02 -0.86 1.89
N TRP A 13 11.27 -1.73 1.24
CA TRP A 13 11.78 -2.94 0.61
C TRP A 13 12.26 -2.72 -0.83
N VAL A 14 11.98 -1.57 -1.43
CA VAL A 14 12.43 -1.26 -2.82
C VAL A 14 13.82 -0.66 -2.88
N LYS A 15 14.40 -0.34 -1.72
CA LYS A 15 15.72 0.28 -1.63
C LYS A 15 16.78 -0.65 -2.18
N CYS A 16 17.55 -0.13 -3.13
CA CYS A 16 18.75 -0.78 -3.63
C CYS A 16 19.77 0.28 -4.05
N SER A 17 21.05 -0.07 -3.97
CA SER A 17 22.15 0.73 -4.48
C SER A 17 22.89 -0.07 -5.52
N ILE A 18 23.20 0.55 -6.67
CA ILE A 18 23.95 -0.04 -7.77
C ILE A 18 25.23 0.78 -7.93
N ILE A 19 26.37 0.11 -7.89
CA ILE A 19 27.68 0.74 -7.86
C ILE A 19 28.55 0.09 -8.93
N VAL A 20 29.23 0.90 -9.71
CA VAL A 20 30.25 0.47 -10.68
C VAL A 20 31.53 1.15 -10.27
N ASP A 21 32.50 0.36 -9.74
CA ASP A 21 33.75 0.85 -9.15
C ASP A 21 33.46 1.86 -8.01
N ASP A 22 33.70 3.13 -8.18
CA ASP A 22 33.42 4.21 -7.23
C ASP A 22 32.15 5.02 -7.56
N GLU A 23 31.53 4.80 -8.75
CA GLU A 23 30.33 5.48 -9.17
C GLU A 23 29.08 4.84 -8.57
N VAL A 24 28.28 5.61 -7.83
CA VAL A 24 26.97 5.19 -7.33
C VAL A 24 25.89 5.71 -8.25
N LEU A 25 25.00 4.82 -8.71
CA LEU A 25 23.86 5.21 -9.54
C LEU A 25 22.90 6.14 -8.78
N ASP A 26 22.77 7.37 -9.26
CA ASP A 26 21.74 8.33 -8.86
C ASP A 26 21.15 8.98 -10.11
N LEU A 27 19.88 8.73 -10.41
CA LEU A 27 19.23 9.26 -11.62
C LEU A 27 19.08 10.78 -11.65
N ASN A 28 19.37 11.49 -10.54
CA ASN A 28 19.41 12.96 -10.55
C ASN A 28 20.72 13.51 -11.10
N ILE A 29 21.81 12.74 -11.04
CA ILE A 29 23.16 13.21 -11.40
C ILE A 29 23.89 12.26 -12.38
N SER A 30 23.56 10.97 -12.39
CA SER A 30 24.20 9.99 -13.28
C SER A 30 23.81 10.24 -14.74
N ASN A 31 24.78 10.02 -15.64
CA ASN A 31 24.52 10.12 -17.07
C ASN A 31 23.85 8.84 -17.58
N PHE A 32 22.68 8.94 -18.19
CA PHE A 32 21.94 7.79 -18.72
C PHE A 32 21.20 8.15 -20.03
N LYS A 33 20.84 7.13 -20.80
CA LYS A 33 20.03 7.23 -22.01
C LYS A 33 18.96 6.14 -22.08
N ASP A 34 18.10 6.19 -23.08
CA ASP A 34 17.06 5.19 -23.36
C ASP A 34 16.13 4.97 -22.17
N PHE A 35 15.79 6.07 -21.45
CA PHE A 35 14.93 5.96 -20.29
C PHE A 35 13.50 5.61 -20.71
N TYR A 36 12.98 4.54 -20.12
CA TYR A 36 11.62 4.09 -20.29
C TYR A 36 10.97 3.82 -18.92
N ARG A 37 9.69 4.18 -18.77
CA ARG A 37 8.91 3.89 -17.57
C ARG A 37 7.45 3.65 -17.94
N GLU A 38 6.90 2.56 -17.46
CA GLU A 38 5.52 2.15 -17.71
C GLU A 38 4.88 1.57 -16.45
N LEU A 39 3.58 1.79 -16.29
CA LEU A 39 2.71 1.05 -15.41
C LEU A 39 1.61 0.44 -16.29
N ASP A 40 1.65 -0.87 -16.47
CA ASP A 40 0.65 -1.61 -17.25
C ASP A 40 -0.60 -1.89 -16.40
N PHE A 41 -1.70 -1.22 -16.70
CA PHE A 41 -2.96 -1.38 -15.97
C PHE A 41 -3.63 -2.75 -16.17
N LYS A 42 -3.23 -3.53 -17.18
CA LYS A 42 -3.78 -4.86 -17.42
C LYS A 42 -3.32 -5.89 -16.41
N ASN A 43 -2.15 -5.67 -15.83
CA ASN A 43 -1.53 -6.63 -14.91
C ASN A 43 -0.91 -6.00 -13.66
N GLY A 44 -0.89 -4.65 -13.57
CA GLY A 44 -0.31 -3.93 -12.45
C GLY A 44 1.22 -3.97 -12.41
N LEU A 45 1.89 -4.37 -13.50
CA LEU A 45 3.33 -4.41 -13.58
C LEU A 45 3.90 -3.01 -13.81
N TYR A 46 4.79 -2.58 -12.92
CA TYR A 46 5.60 -1.40 -13.11
C TYR A 46 6.94 -1.77 -13.70
N THR A 47 7.30 -1.18 -14.84
CA THR A 47 8.60 -1.35 -15.52
C THR A 47 9.32 -0.02 -15.58
N ARG A 48 10.63 -0.05 -15.31
CA ARG A 48 11.55 1.07 -15.55
C ARG A 48 12.85 0.52 -16.12
N SER A 49 13.32 1.06 -17.23
CA SER A 49 14.60 0.69 -17.81
C SER A 49 15.35 1.89 -18.32
N PHE A 50 16.66 1.80 -18.35
CA PHE A 50 17.57 2.80 -18.90
C PHE A 50 18.95 2.18 -19.12
N THR A 51 19.77 2.88 -19.87
CA THR A 51 21.20 2.57 -20.06
C THR A 51 22.03 3.58 -19.28
N TRP A 52 22.67 3.13 -18.19
CA TRP A 52 23.62 3.95 -17.43
C TRP A 52 24.97 4.02 -18.16
N ILE A 53 25.47 5.23 -18.36
CA ILE A 53 26.75 5.50 -19.00
C ILE A 53 27.79 5.69 -17.91
N THR A 54 28.61 4.66 -17.69
CA THR A 54 29.70 4.66 -16.71
C THR A 54 31.04 4.86 -17.43
N HIS A 55 32.10 5.14 -16.67
CA HIS A 55 33.47 5.21 -17.22
C HIS A 55 33.97 3.87 -17.78
N LEU A 56 33.37 2.73 -17.35
CA LEU A 56 33.71 1.37 -17.85
C LEU A 56 32.86 0.93 -19.04
N GLY A 57 31.83 1.71 -19.40
CA GLY A 57 30.94 1.41 -20.50
C GLY A 57 29.47 1.56 -20.19
N GLU A 58 28.63 1.04 -21.06
CA GLU A 58 27.18 1.12 -20.97
C GLU A 58 26.59 -0.07 -20.23
N LEU A 59 25.90 0.19 -19.14
CA LEU A 59 25.18 -0.78 -18.34
C LEU A 59 23.67 -0.62 -18.53
N LYS A 60 23.02 -1.58 -19.18
CA LYS A 60 21.55 -1.64 -19.29
C LYS A 60 20.97 -2.19 -18.03
N ILE A 61 19.99 -1.48 -17.46
CA ILE A 61 19.32 -1.86 -16.22
C ILE A 61 17.82 -1.82 -16.44
N LYS A 62 17.12 -2.89 -16.04
CA LYS A 62 15.64 -2.93 -16.04
C LYS A 62 15.16 -3.33 -14.65
N PHE A 63 14.18 -2.60 -14.15
CA PHE A 63 13.42 -2.91 -12.93
C PHE A 63 11.99 -3.29 -13.29
N GLU A 64 11.50 -4.37 -12.74
CA GLU A 64 10.10 -4.78 -12.78
C GLU A 64 9.60 -4.93 -11.35
N ARG A 65 8.44 -4.35 -11.03
CA ARG A 65 7.83 -4.43 -9.69
C ARG A 65 6.39 -4.88 -9.81
N LEU A 66 6.02 -5.77 -8.91
CA LEU A 66 4.68 -6.30 -8.79
C LEU A 66 4.21 -6.20 -7.34
N LEU A 67 3.05 -5.58 -7.14
CA LEU A 67 2.30 -5.59 -5.89
C LEU A 67 1.14 -6.56 -6.10
N ASN A 68 1.08 -7.64 -5.31
CA ASN A 68 0.07 -8.67 -5.51
C ASN A 68 -1.30 -8.18 -5.04
N MET A 69 -2.28 -8.16 -5.95
CA MET A 69 -3.63 -7.69 -5.66
C MET A 69 -4.51 -8.75 -4.99
N THR A 70 -4.16 -10.03 -5.12
CA THR A 70 -4.86 -11.14 -4.45
C THR A 70 -4.33 -11.32 -3.02
N TYR A 71 -3.01 -11.20 -2.84
CA TYR A 71 -2.33 -11.30 -1.54
C TYR A 71 -1.60 -9.99 -1.25
N CYS A 72 -2.31 -9.03 -0.70
CA CYS A 72 -1.87 -7.64 -0.53
C CYS A 72 -0.60 -7.42 0.32
N HIS A 73 -0.10 -8.47 0.96
CA HIS A 73 1.13 -8.48 1.74
C HIS A 73 2.35 -9.05 0.97
N GLN A 74 2.16 -9.43 -0.32
CA GLN A 74 3.21 -10.00 -1.18
C GLN A 74 3.67 -8.98 -2.22
N PHE A 75 4.99 -8.80 -2.30
CA PHE A 75 5.63 -7.85 -3.22
C PHE A 75 6.80 -8.51 -3.91
N LEU A 76 7.03 -8.19 -5.17
CA LEU A 76 8.13 -8.72 -5.97
C LEU A 76 8.87 -7.60 -6.70
N GLN A 77 10.17 -7.75 -6.78
CA GLN A 77 11.02 -6.88 -7.61
C GLN A 77 12.03 -7.73 -8.37
N LYS A 78 12.06 -7.55 -9.69
CA LYS A 78 13.06 -8.15 -10.56
C LYS A 78 13.97 -7.04 -11.09
N ILE A 79 15.28 -7.25 -11.02
CA ILE A 79 16.28 -6.34 -11.56
C ILE A 79 17.17 -7.12 -12.52
N THR A 80 17.27 -6.65 -13.76
CA THR A 80 18.12 -7.28 -14.77
C THR A 80 19.20 -6.33 -15.22
N PHE A 81 20.39 -6.89 -15.47
CA PHE A 81 21.58 -6.17 -15.92
C PHE A 81 22.13 -6.83 -17.19
N SER A 82 22.57 -6.02 -18.16
CA SER A 82 23.38 -6.49 -19.29
C SER A 82 24.29 -5.38 -19.79
N SER A 83 25.44 -5.76 -20.36
CA SER A 83 26.42 -4.84 -20.93
C SER A 83 27.13 -5.46 -22.12
N ASN A 84 27.54 -4.66 -23.09
CA ASN A 84 28.37 -5.12 -24.20
C ASN A 84 29.85 -5.33 -23.83
N THR A 85 30.25 -4.77 -22.70
CA THR A 85 31.60 -4.92 -22.10
C THR A 85 31.45 -5.63 -20.76
N ASN A 86 32.54 -6.12 -20.17
CA ASN A 86 32.55 -6.71 -18.85
C ASN A 86 32.58 -5.57 -17.80
N ILE A 87 31.47 -5.30 -17.14
CA ILE A 87 31.38 -4.25 -16.12
C ILE A 87 31.20 -4.91 -14.75
N PRO A 88 32.16 -4.72 -13.81
CA PRO A 88 31.96 -5.14 -12.44
C PRO A 88 30.88 -4.28 -11.79
N VAL A 89 29.90 -4.94 -11.18
CA VAL A 89 28.75 -4.30 -10.54
C VAL A 89 28.64 -4.76 -9.11
N THR A 90 28.46 -3.84 -8.18
CA THR A 90 28.02 -4.11 -6.84
C THR A 90 26.54 -3.75 -6.73
N LEU A 91 25.71 -4.72 -6.35
CA LEU A 91 24.29 -4.54 -6.05
C LEU A 91 24.07 -4.73 -4.56
N LYS A 92 23.56 -3.71 -3.89
CA LYS A 92 23.14 -3.77 -2.49
C LYS A 92 21.63 -3.65 -2.42
N MET A 93 20.97 -4.59 -1.74
CA MET A 93 19.54 -4.62 -1.53
C MET A 93 19.23 -4.53 -0.04
N ASP A 94 18.26 -3.70 0.32
CA ASP A 94 18.01 -3.33 1.71
C ASP A 94 16.53 -3.51 2.08
N LEU A 95 16.30 -4.02 3.30
CA LEU A 95 15.07 -3.76 4.05
C LEU A 95 15.37 -2.63 5.02
N ASP A 96 14.76 -1.46 4.81
CA ASP A 96 15.08 -0.23 5.54
C ASP A 96 13.87 0.29 6.31
N ASN A 97 13.97 0.30 7.64
CA ASN A 97 12.94 0.83 8.54
C ASN A 97 13.35 2.16 9.19
N THR A 98 14.25 2.91 8.55
CA THR A 98 14.64 4.26 8.98
C THR A 98 13.78 5.36 8.35
N ILE A 99 12.68 5.01 7.70
CA ILE A 99 11.82 5.94 6.97
C ILE A 99 11.20 6.96 7.92
N LEU A 100 11.34 8.22 7.53
CA LEU A 100 10.74 9.33 8.23
C LEU A 100 9.32 9.60 7.70
N HIS A 101 8.41 9.97 8.58
CA HIS A 101 7.11 10.52 8.24
C HIS A 101 7.22 12.04 8.14
N TRP A 102 6.74 12.64 7.05
CA TRP A 102 6.88 14.07 6.77
C TRP A 102 8.35 14.56 6.80
N ASN A 103 9.31 13.68 6.48
CA ASN A 103 10.74 13.94 6.58
C ASN A 103 11.21 14.45 7.96
N SER A 104 10.45 14.17 9.02
CA SER A 104 10.75 14.69 10.37
C SER A 104 10.97 13.59 11.40
N ASP A 105 10.05 12.64 11.52
CA ASP A 105 10.04 11.70 12.64
C ASP A 105 9.88 10.25 12.15
N CYS A 106 10.59 9.35 12.83
CA CYS A 106 10.39 7.91 12.69
C CYS A 106 9.42 7.42 13.77
N TYR A 107 8.29 6.87 13.37
CA TYR A 107 7.24 6.36 14.27
C TYR A 107 7.31 4.86 14.52
N TRP A 108 8.34 4.20 14.01
CA TRP A 108 8.63 2.80 14.25
C TRP A 108 9.60 2.63 15.41
N LYS A 109 9.28 1.74 16.34
CA LYS A 109 10.20 1.20 17.32
C LYS A 109 10.74 -0.11 16.77
N ARG A 110 12.06 -0.24 16.80
CA ARG A 110 12.75 -1.50 16.49
C ARG A 110 12.32 -2.60 17.44
N LYS A 111 12.15 -3.83 16.92
CA LYS A 111 12.08 -5.04 17.70
C LYS A 111 13.35 -5.87 17.48
N TYR A 112 13.52 -6.41 16.30
CA TYR A 112 14.75 -7.14 15.93
C TYR A 112 14.90 -7.26 14.42
N GLU A 113 16.11 -7.53 13.97
CA GLU A 113 16.47 -7.94 12.62
C GLU A 113 16.98 -9.37 12.65
N PHE A 114 16.79 -10.11 11.54
CA PHE A 114 17.24 -11.48 11.44
C PHE A 114 17.79 -11.84 10.06
N ILE A 115 18.73 -12.78 10.06
CA ILE A 115 19.20 -13.50 8.87
C ILE A 115 19.12 -14.99 9.23
N ASP A 116 18.32 -15.73 8.49
CA ASP A 116 18.13 -17.17 8.68
C ASP A 116 18.33 -17.86 7.34
N GLU A 117 19.51 -18.47 7.14
CA GLU A 117 19.97 -19.00 5.85
C GLU A 117 19.92 -17.93 4.74
N ASN A 118 18.89 -17.98 3.89
CA ASN A 118 18.64 -17.05 2.78
C ASN A 118 17.39 -16.21 2.97
N ILE A 119 16.82 -16.20 4.18
CA ILE A 119 15.70 -15.35 4.55
C ILE A 119 16.23 -14.17 5.35
N TYR A 120 15.93 -12.97 4.89
CA TYR A 120 16.33 -11.73 5.51
C TYR A 120 15.07 -11.00 6.00
N GLY A 121 15.13 -10.43 7.20
CA GLY A 121 13.94 -9.75 7.70
C GLY A 121 14.14 -8.88 8.91
N LEU A 122 13.12 -8.10 9.22
CA LEU A 122 13.07 -7.29 10.43
C LEU A 122 11.63 -7.15 10.93
N GLU A 123 11.50 -6.98 12.25
CA GLU A 123 10.25 -6.68 12.91
C GLU A 123 10.32 -5.32 13.62
N ALA A 124 9.23 -4.59 13.53
CA ALA A 124 9.05 -3.31 14.19
C ALA A 124 7.62 -3.17 14.76
N GLU A 125 7.46 -2.29 15.74
CA GLU A 125 6.16 -1.91 16.26
C GLU A 125 5.97 -0.39 16.20
N THR A 126 4.74 0.08 16.05
CA THR A 126 4.46 1.51 16.11
C THR A 126 4.63 2.05 17.53
N LEU A 127 5.20 3.27 17.67
CA LEU A 127 5.53 3.86 18.98
C LEU A 127 4.33 3.96 19.92
N THR A 128 3.16 4.34 19.41
CA THR A 128 1.98 4.66 20.22
C THR A 128 0.94 3.55 20.21
N THR A 129 0.56 3.05 19.04
CA THR A 129 -0.53 2.08 18.88
C THR A 129 -0.09 0.64 19.05
N LYS A 130 1.22 0.39 19.11
CA LYS A 130 1.83 -0.92 19.31
C LYS A 130 1.47 -1.95 18.22
N GLN A 131 1.08 -1.50 17.04
CA GLN A 131 0.86 -2.37 15.90
C GLN A 131 2.17 -2.97 15.44
N LYS A 132 2.20 -4.26 15.20
CA LYS A 132 3.40 -4.97 14.75
C LYS A 132 3.47 -5.03 13.24
N LEU A 133 4.67 -4.94 12.71
CA LEU A 133 4.97 -5.14 11.29
C LEU A 133 6.21 -6.03 11.19
N ILE A 134 6.11 -7.14 10.48
CA ILE A 134 7.26 -7.94 10.07
C ILE A 134 7.41 -7.89 8.55
N SER A 135 8.64 -7.68 8.10
CA SER A 135 9.03 -7.84 6.70
C SER A 135 10.04 -8.96 6.58
N ALA A 136 9.83 -9.85 5.62
CA ALA A 136 10.80 -10.86 5.27
C ALA A 136 10.99 -10.94 3.76
N GLU A 137 12.22 -11.24 3.32
CA GLU A 137 12.55 -11.39 1.91
C GLU A 137 13.46 -12.59 1.65
N ILE A 138 13.32 -13.14 0.44
CA ILE A 138 14.27 -14.04 -0.20
C ILE A 138 14.70 -13.41 -1.51
N ILE A 139 15.99 -13.53 -1.84
CA ILE A 139 16.54 -12.99 -3.08
C ILE A 139 17.08 -14.16 -3.91
N ASP A 140 16.52 -14.37 -5.10
CA ASP A 140 17.12 -15.22 -6.12
C ASP A 140 18.16 -14.39 -6.88
N SER A 141 19.36 -14.93 -6.98
CA SER A 141 20.52 -14.24 -7.55
C SER A 141 21.38 -15.20 -8.37
N PRO A 142 22.11 -14.71 -9.38
CA PRO A 142 23.01 -15.52 -10.20
C PRO A 142 24.35 -15.84 -9.50
N CYS A 143 24.58 -15.29 -8.31
CA CYS A 143 25.80 -15.48 -7.52
C CYS A 143 25.50 -15.41 -6.03
N GLU A 144 26.40 -15.94 -5.22
CA GLU A 144 26.31 -15.84 -3.75
C GLU A 144 26.54 -14.41 -3.26
N PRO A 145 25.85 -13.99 -2.19
CA PRO A 145 26.09 -12.71 -1.59
C PRO A 145 27.49 -12.64 -0.95
N VAL A 146 28.19 -11.52 -1.15
CA VAL A 146 29.52 -11.28 -0.57
C VAL A 146 29.44 -10.72 0.84
N GLU A 147 28.33 -10.12 1.20
CA GLU A 147 28.12 -9.52 2.52
C GLU A 147 26.64 -9.59 2.90
N LYS A 148 26.37 -9.95 4.14
CA LYS A 148 25.06 -9.92 4.79
C LYS A 148 25.21 -9.17 6.08
N ASN A 149 24.45 -8.09 6.28
CA ASN A 149 24.61 -7.22 7.45
C ASN A 149 23.25 -6.89 8.07
N THR A 150 23.22 -6.88 9.39
CA THR A 150 22.11 -6.34 10.18
C THR A 150 22.62 -5.17 11.01
N SER A 151 21.91 -4.09 11.04
CA SER A 151 22.16 -2.97 11.93
C SER A 151 20.84 -2.43 12.47
N ASP A 152 20.87 -1.39 13.27
CA ASP A 152 19.65 -0.81 13.83
C ASP A 152 18.64 -0.47 12.72
N ARG A 153 17.49 -1.17 12.70
CA ARG A 153 16.37 -0.99 11.75
C ARG A 153 16.70 -1.28 10.28
N TYR A 154 17.69 -2.10 10.04
CA TYR A 154 18.22 -2.26 8.69
C TYR A 154 18.77 -3.66 8.45
N VAL A 155 18.37 -4.27 7.33
CA VAL A 155 18.96 -5.51 6.84
C VAL A 155 19.44 -5.28 5.42
N SER A 156 20.64 -5.73 5.12
CA SER A 156 21.32 -5.47 3.85
C SER A 156 21.99 -6.71 3.31
N VAL A 157 21.84 -6.93 2.02
CA VAL A 157 22.51 -8.02 1.29
C VAL A 157 23.24 -7.43 0.08
N LYS A 158 24.52 -7.78 -0.07
CA LYS A 158 25.42 -7.24 -1.10
C LYS A 158 25.91 -8.33 -2.01
N TYR A 159 25.87 -8.09 -3.30
CA TYR A 159 26.33 -8.97 -4.37
C TYR A 159 27.38 -8.26 -5.22
N ASN A 160 28.43 -8.97 -5.59
CA ASN A 160 29.40 -8.53 -6.59
C ASN A 160 29.32 -9.49 -7.78
N PHE A 161 29.16 -8.95 -8.96
CA PHE A 161 29.11 -9.74 -10.21
C PHE A 161 29.68 -8.94 -11.37
N VAL A 162 29.90 -9.61 -12.49
CA VAL A 162 30.31 -8.96 -13.72
C VAL A 162 29.13 -8.99 -14.69
N SER A 163 28.63 -7.81 -15.05
CA SER A 163 27.62 -7.68 -16.11
C SER A 163 28.27 -7.89 -17.47
N THR A 164 27.65 -8.72 -18.30
CA THR A 164 28.12 -9.08 -19.65
C THR A 164 26.95 -8.98 -20.63
N LYS A 165 27.14 -9.45 -21.87
CA LYS A 165 26.04 -9.60 -22.84
C LYS A 165 24.96 -10.55 -22.39
N LYS A 166 25.29 -11.54 -21.55
CA LYS A 166 24.31 -12.41 -20.91
C LYS A 166 23.64 -11.65 -19.77
N THR A 167 22.34 -11.67 -19.74
CA THR A 167 21.55 -11.02 -18.68
C THR A 167 21.82 -11.66 -17.33
N SER A 168 22.13 -10.83 -16.33
CA SER A 168 22.14 -11.19 -14.92
C SER A 168 20.83 -10.75 -14.29
N GLU A 169 20.12 -11.63 -13.62
CA GLU A 169 18.81 -11.38 -13.02
C GLU A 169 18.86 -11.57 -11.52
N PHE A 170 18.25 -10.63 -10.79
CA PHE A 170 18.03 -10.67 -9.35
C PHE A 170 16.55 -10.51 -9.09
N THR A 171 15.92 -11.45 -8.38
CA THR A 171 14.50 -11.39 -8.05
C THR A 171 14.31 -11.39 -6.54
N ARG A 172 13.70 -10.34 -6.00
CA ARG A 172 13.29 -10.23 -4.59
C ARG A 172 11.85 -10.69 -4.45
N TYR A 173 11.63 -11.58 -3.49
CA TYR A 173 10.32 -12.00 -3.00
C TYR A 173 10.17 -11.44 -1.60
N VAL A 174 9.21 -10.56 -1.41
CA VAL A 174 9.05 -9.81 -0.16
C VAL A 174 7.65 -9.98 0.38
N ILE A 175 7.54 -10.17 1.69
CA ILE A 175 6.26 -10.11 2.40
C ILE A 175 6.30 -9.04 3.49
N ASN A 176 5.16 -8.37 3.71
CA ASN A 176 4.95 -7.45 4.83
C ASN A 176 3.66 -7.85 5.55
N ILE A 177 3.76 -8.38 6.77
CA ILE A 177 2.60 -8.76 7.56
C ILE A 177 2.42 -7.76 8.70
N VAL A 178 1.21 -7.21 8.79
CA VAL A 178 0.82 -6.28 9.86
C VAL A 178 -0.13 -6.97 10.82
N ASP A 179 0.21 -7.01 12.11
CA ASP A 179 -0.73 -7.32 13.18
C ASP A 179 -1.26 -6.02 13.80
N LYS A 180 -2.37 -5.53 13.25
CA LYS A 180 -3.03 -4.28 13.66
C LYS A 180 -3.56 -4.30 15.09
N PHE A 181 -3.91 -5.47 15.60
CA PHE A 181 -4.62 -5.63 16.86
C PHE A 181 -3.81 -6.35 17.95
N ASN A 182 -2.53 -6.64 17.70
CA ASN A 182 -1.64 -7.39 18.59
C ASN A 182 -2.23 -8.75 19.03
N LYS A 183 -2.78 -9.48 18.08
CA LYS A 183 -3.40 -10.80 18.31
C LYS A 183 -2.45 -11.97 18.11
N ILE A 184 -1.31 -11.72 17.46
CA ILE A 184 -0.35 -12.73 17.05
C ILE A 184 0.91 -12.58 17.93
N SER A 185 1.47 -13.69 18.46
CA SER A 185 2.75 -13.65 19.15
C SER A 185 3.90 -13.32 18.19
N ASP A 186 5.04 -12.86 18.71
CA ASP A 186 6.18 -12.53 17.86
C ASP A 186 6.74 -13.79 17.17
N GLU A 187 6.73 -14.92 17.88
CA GLU A 187 7.18 -16.22 17.34
C GLU A 187 6.25 -16.71 16.20
N GLU A 188 4.95 -16.60 16.39
CA GLU A 188 3.96 -16.98 15.38
C GLU A 188 4.04 -16.04 14.16
N LEU A 189 4.22 -14.73 14.39
CA LEU A 189 4.36 -13.73 13.33
C LEU A 189 5.64 -14.01 12.51
N LEU A 190 6.76 -14.32 13.17
CA LEU A 190 8.01 -14.69 12.53
C LEU A 190 7.88 -16.00 11.72
N TYR A 191 7.25 -17.03 12.32
CA TYR A 191 7.00 -18.29 11.62
C TYR A 191 6.19 -18.07 10.34
N LYS A 192 5.07 -17.32 10.46
CA LYS A 192 4.20 -16.99 9.33
C LYS A 192 4.96 -16.23 8.23
N ALA A 193 5.76 -15.23 8.61
CA ALA A 193 6.56 -14.49 7.65
C ALA A 193 7.55 -15.35 6.88
N LYS A 194 8.26 -16.24 7.57
CA LYS A 194 9.21 -17.17 6.94
C LYS A 194 8.52 -18.18 6.03
N ASP A 195 7.38 -18.72 6.44
CA ASP A 195 6.61 -19.66 5.64
C ASP A 195 6.05 -19.00 4.37
N GLU A 196 5.41 -17.84 4.51
CA GLU A 196 4.82 -17.13 3.39
C GLU A 196 5.85 -16.66 2.36
N VAL A 197 7.03 -16.19 2.78
CA VAL A 197 8.07 -15.77 1.81
C VAL A 197 8.67 -16.99 1.07
N LYS A 198 8.79 -18.15 1.70
CA LYS A 198 9.18 -19.40 1.04
C LYS A 198 8.14 -19.80 -0.02
N ASN A 199 6.87 -19.77 0.35
CA ASN A 199 5.77 -20.10 -0.56
C ASN A 199 5.69 -19.10 -1.74
N LEU A 200 5.94 -17.82 -1.49
CA LEU A 200 6.01 -16.80 -2.56
C LEU A 200 7.17 -17.06 -3.52
N LYS A 201 8.35 -17.44 -2.99
CA LYS A 201 9.49 -17.83 -3.82
C LYS A 201 9.17 -19.06 -4.69
N ILE A 202 8.54 -20.09 -4.11
CA ILE A 202 8.13 -21.31 -4.85
C ILE A 202 7.13 -20.96 -5.95
N LYS A 203 6.17 -20.05 -5.69
CA LYS A 203 5.24 -19.54 -6.70
C LYS A 203 5.98 -18.85 -7.85
N GLY A 204 6.97 -18.06 -7.53
CA GLY A 204 7.81 -17.34 -8.50
C GLY A 204 7.15 -16.07 -9.06
N PHE A 205 7.97 -15.29 -9.80
CA PHE A 205 7.56 -14.01 -10.36
C PHE A 205 6.47 -14.16 -11.42
N ASP A 206 6.64 -15.08 -12.36
CA ASP A 206 5.74 -15.23 -13.50
C ASP A 206 4.33 -15.72 -13.10
N ASN A 207 4.24 -16.66 -12.14
CA ASN A 207 2.94 -17.10 -11.62
C ASN A 207 2.26 -15.99 -10.81
N SER A 208 3.02 -15.19 -10.07
CA SER A 208 2.50 -14.02 -9.35
C SER A 208 2.00 -12.93 -10.32
N LEU A 209 2.68 -12.73 -11.44
CA LEU A 209 2.25 -11.83 -12.50
C LEU A 209 0.97 -12.34 -13.19
N LEU A 210 0.88 -13.66 -13.45
CA LEU A 210 -0.32 -14.28 -14.00
C LEU A 210 -1.52 -14.13 -13.06
N GLU A 211 -1.32 -14.34 -11.77
CA GLU A 211 -2.34 -14.13 -10.74
C GLU A 211 -2.86 -12.68 -10.75
N ASN A 212 -1.96 -11.72 -10.79
CA ASN A 212 -2.29 -10.30 -10.88
C ASN A 212 -3.02 -9.94 -12.19
N THR A 213 -2.58 -10.53 -13.30
CA THR A 213 -3.25 -10.38 -14.60
C THR A 213 -4.70 -10.87 -14.54
N ASN A 214 -4.94 -12.01 -13.89
CA ASN A 214 -6.28 -12.55 -13.71
C ASN A 214 -7.15 -11.67 -12.80
N TYR A 215 -6.56 -11.10 -11.74
CA TYR A 215 -7.24 -10.13 -10.88
C TYR A 215 -7.72 -8.93 -11.69
N PHE A 216 -6.81 -8.25 -12.39
CA PHE A 216 -7.16 -7.07 -13.20
C PHE A 216 -8.07 -7.39 -14.37
N LYS A 217 -7.95 -8.58 -15.00
CA LYS A 217 -8.91 -9.02 -16.00
C LYS A 217 -10.35 -9.05 -15.47
N ASN A 218 -10.53 -9.50 -14.23
CA ASN A 218 -11.84 -9.50 -13.58
C ASN A 218 -12.33 -8.07 -13.28
N VAL A 219 -11.43 -7.17 -12.88
CA VAL A 219 -11.75 -5.75 -12.67
C VAL A 219 -12.20 -5.11 -13.99
N TRP A 220 -11.41 -5.26 -15.06
CA TRP A 220 -11.73 -4.66 -16.36
C TRP A 220 -13.00 -5.23 -16.97
N ASN A 221 -13.27 -6.51 -16.82
CA ASN A 221 -14.51 -7.12 -17.30
C ASN A 221 -15.78 -6.53 -16.63
N LYS A 222 -15.67 -5.98 -15.43
CA LYS A 222 -16.80 -5.42 -14.67
C LYS A 222 -16.87 -3.90 -14.70
N SER A 223 -15.74 -3.23 -14.83
CA SER A 223 -15.62 -1.81 -14.50
C SER A 223 -14.97 -0.98 -15.60
N ASP A 224 -14.55 -1.58 -16.72
CA ASP A 224 -13.98 -0.80 -17.81
C ASP A 224 -15.01 0.18 -18.41
N ILE A 225 -14.56 1.37 -18.70
CA ILE A 225 -15.35 2.41 -19.38
C ILE A 225 -14.65 2.71 -20.70
N ILE A 226 -15.37 2.56 -21.80
CA ILE A 226 -14.85 2.86 -23.13
C ILE A 226 -15.24 4.27 -23.50
N ILE A 227 -14.26 5.10 -23.81
CA ILE A 227 -14.42 6.47 -24.29
C ILE A 227 -14.02 6.49 -25.76
N GLU A 228 -14.98 6.80 -26.63
CA GLU A 228 -14.73 7.03 -28.05
C GLU A 228 -14.33 8.51 -28.24
N GLY A 229 -13.06 8.76 -28.60
CA GLY A 229 -12.54 10.12 -28.75
C GLY A 229 -11.06 10.22 -28.44
N ASP A 230 -10.68 10.97 -27.41
CA ASP A 230 -9.29 11.20 -27.04
C ASP A 230 -8.72 10.00 -26.23
N ASP A 231 -7.61 9.45 -26.70
CA ASP A 231 -6.87 8.36 -26.01
C ASP A 231 -6.41 8.76 -24.60
N LYS A 232 -6.17 10.05 -24.35
CA LYS A 232 -5.78 10.54 -23.02
C LYS A 232 -6.94 10.45 -22.03
N ASP A 233 -8.17 10.74 -22.47
CA ASP A 233 -9.36 10.58 -21.63
C ASP A 233 -9.60 9.10 -21.31
N GLN A 234 -9.42 8.23 -22.29
CA GLN A 234 -9.46 6.78 -22.08
C GLN A 234 -8.39 6.30 -21.11
N GLN A 235 -7.16 6.79 -21.24
CA GLN A 235 -6.09 6.49 -20.29
C GLN A 235 -6.41 7.03 -18.90
N GLY A 236 -6.93 8.25 -18.82
CA GLY A 236 -7.29 8.93 -17.57
C GLY A 236 -8.32 8.16 -16.75
N ILE A 237 -9.44 7.73 -17.37
CA ILE A 237 -10.49 6.98 -16.66
C ILE A 237 -9.97 5.61 -16.18
N ARG A 238 -9.21 4.90 -17.01
CA ARG A 238 -8.61 3.62 -16.62
C ARG A 238 -7.59 3.78 -15.49
N TYR A 239 -6.82 4.86 -15.51
CA TYR A 239 -5.92 5.19 -14.40
C TYR A 239 -6.69 5.43 -13.09
N CYS A 240 -7.80 6.17 -13.12
CA CYS A 240 -8.63 6.39 -11.95
C CYS A 240 -9.22 5.09 -11.39
N ILE A 241 -9.74 4.20 -12.26
CA ILE A 241 -10.23 2.88 -11.86
C ILE A 241 -9.10 2.05 -11.22
N PHE A 242 -7.93 2.01 -11.86
CA PHE A 242 -6.76 1.31 -11.35
C PHE A 242 -6.34 1.82 -9.96
N GLN A 243 -6.34 3.15 -9.76
CA GLN A 243 -6.00 3.76 -8.46
C GLN A 243 -7.01 3.43 -7.36
N LEU A 244 -8.30 3.40 -7.66
CA LEU A 244 -9.34 2.99 -6.70
C LEU A 244 -9.13 1.53 -6.27
N GLU A 245 -8.96 0.62 -7.22
CA GLU A 245 -8.73 -0.81 -6.95
C GLU A 245 -7.46 -1.05 -6.13
N GLN A 246 -6.35 -0.36 -6.43
CA GLN A 246 -5.09 -0.47 -5.70
C GLN A 246 -5.19 0.12 -4.27
N THR A 247 -6.03 1.12 -4.06
CA THR A 247 -6.19 1.77 -2.77
C THR A 247 -7.06 0.97 -1.81
N TYR A 248 -8.11 0.32 -2.33
CA TYR A 248 -9.07 -0.41 -1.52
C TYR A 248 -9.60 -1.66 -2.23
N HIS A 249 -9.26 -2.84 -1.69
CA HIS A 249 -9.62 -4.14 -2.28
C HIS A 249 -11.00 -4.65 -1.85
N GLY A 250 -11.63 -3.98 -0.90
CA GLY A 250 -12.96 -4.38 -0.41
C GLY A 250 -12.99 -5.49 0.64
N TYR A 251 -11.85 -6.02 1.08
CA TYR A 251 -11.80 -7.10 2.08
C TYR A 251 -11.88 -6.60 3.51
N GLU A 252 -11.43 -5.37 3.76
CA GLU A 252 -11.23 -4.81 5.07
C GLU A 252 -12.41 -3.92 5.48
N LYS A 253 -13.05 -4.24 6.59
CA LYS A 253 -14.11 -3.41 7.20
C LYS A 253 -13.62 -2.47 8.31
N ASP A 254 -12.33 -2.55 8.64
CA ASP A 254 -11.68 -1.73 9.66
C ASP A 254 -10.79 -0.63 9.04
N ASN A 255 -10.78 -0.53 7.72
CA ASN A 255 -10.08 0.48 6.96
C ASN A 255 -11.06 1.24 6.06
N ASN A 256 -10.65 2.45 5.67
CA ASN A 256 -11.38 3.26 4.70
C ASN A 256 -10.39 3.94 3.76
N ILE A 257 -10.89 4.54 2.69
CA ILE A 257 -10.11 5.22 1.67
C ILE A 257 -9.66 6.58 2.19
N GLY A 258 -8.36 6.83 2.23
CA GLY A 258 -7.82 8.15 2.54
C GLY A 258 -8.03 9.14 1.39
N ALA A 259 -8.09 10.44 1.68
CA ALA A 259 -8.35 11.48 0.69
C ALA A 259 -7.37 11.51 -0.50
N LYS A 260 -6.14 11.04 -0.32
CA LYS A 260 -5.12 10.89 -1.37
C LYS A 260 -4.87 9.43 -1.77
N GLY A 261 -5.73 8.50 -1.36
CA GLY A 261 -5.45 7.08 -1.54
C GLY A 261 -4.11 6.71 -0.90
N LEU A 262 -3.22 6.08 -1.67
CA LEU A 262 -1.87 5.68 -1.25
C LEU A 262 -0.77 6.53 -1.92
N THR A 263 -1.11 7.68 -2.50
CA THR A 263 -0.17 8.48 -3.33
C THR A 263 0.72 9.42 -2.54
N GLY A 264 0.61 9.49 -1.21
CA GLY A 264 1.44 10.33 -0.37
C GLY A 264 0.89 10.53 1.04
N GLU A 265 1.60 11.33 1.83
CA GLU A 265 1.31 11.56 3.26
C GLU A 265 0.29 12.68 3.51
N ALA A 266 -0.09 13.42 2.47
CA ALA A 266 -1.06 14.50 2.60
C ALA A 266 -2.40 14.00 3.17
N TYR A 267 -3.00 14.79 4.03
CA TYR A 267 -4.17 14.45 4.84
C TYR A 267 -3.98 13.24 5.76
N SER A 268 -2.72 12.83 6.00
CA SER A 268 -2.35 11.80 6.99
C SER A 268 -3.04 10.44 6.79
N GLY A 269 -3.51 10.14 5.58
CA GLY A 269 -4.27 8.93 5.26
C GLY A 269 -5.67 8.88 5.88
N HIS A 270 -6.21 10.03 6.33
CA HIS A 270 -7.57 10.12 6.88
C HIS A 270 -8.62 9.92 5.80
N ALA A 271 -9.67 9.17 6.15
CA ALA A 271 -10.93 9.15 5.41
C ALA A 271 -11.73 10.42 5.72
N PHE A 272 -12.36 10.94 4.69
CA PHE A 272 -13.29 12.07 4.71
C PHE A 272 -14.65 11.59 4.15
N TRP A 273 -15.60 12.50 4.02
CA TRP A 273 -16.89 12.21 3.37
C TRP A 273 -16.77 11.91 1.86
N ASP A 274 -15.60 12.18 1.28
CA ASP A 274 -15.22 11.79 -0.09
C ASP A 274 -15.35 10.28 -0.31
N SER A 275 -15.09 9.48 0.72
CA SER A 275 -15.24 8.02 0.65
C SER A 275 -16.67 7.64 0.31
N GLU A 276 -17.66 8.27 0.93
CA GLU A 276 -19.08 7.99 0.74
C GLU A 276 -19.63 8.58 -0.54
N THR A 277 -19.22 9.79 -0.91
CA THR A 277 -19.84 10.54 -2.02
C THR A 277 -19.15 10.35 -3.36
N TYR A 278 -17.84 10.07 -3.38
CA TYR A 278 -17.05 9.97 -4.62
C TYR A 278 -16.43 8.60 -4.85
N CYS A 279 -15.99 7.89 -3.82
CA CYS A 279 -15.37 6.58 -3.98
C CYS A 279 -16.41 5.44 -3.94
N LEU A 280 -17.34 5.48 -2.99
CA LEU A 280 -18.36 4.44 -2.83
C LEU A 280 -19.20 4.21 -4.10
N PRO A 281 -19.60 5.23 -4.89
CA PRO A 281 -20.35 5.02 -6.12
C PRO A 281 -19.66 4.07 -7.11
N TYR A 282 -18.33 4.11 -7.21
CA TYR A 282 -17.60 3.14 -8.01
C TYR A 282 -17.82 1.71 -7.51
N TYR A 283 -17.65 1.48 -6.21
CA TYR A 283 -17.82 0.15 -5.61
C TYR A 283 -19.28 -0.33 -5.60
N LEU A 284 -20.24 0.58 -5.53
CA LEU A 284 -21.66 0.22 -5.62
C LEU A 284 -21.98 -0.52 -6.94
N PHE A 285 -21.32 -0.17 -8.04
CA PHE A 285 -21.56 -0.79 -9.33
C PHE A 285 -20.56 -1.91 -9.68
N SER A 286 -19.39 -1.95 -9.04
CA SER A 286 -18.32 -2.90 -9.36
C SER A 286 -18.18 -4.04 -8.35
N ASN A 287 -18.39 -3.75 -7.04
CA ASN A 287 -18.12 -4.70 -5.96
C ASN A 287 -19.03 -4.47 -4.74
N LYS A 288 -20.13 -5.26 -4.66
CA LYS A 288 -21.09 -5.18 -3.55
C LYS A 288 -20.43 -5.31 -2.17
N GLU A 289 -19.49 -6.26 -2.02
CA GLU A 289 -18.85 -6.50 -0.72
C GLU A 289 -17.95 -5.34 -0.31
N ALA A 290 -17.21 -4.78 -1.25
CA ALA A 290 -16.40 -3.58 -1.00
C ALA A 290 -17.26 -2.40 -0.54
N SER A 291 -18.38 -2.14 -1.21
CA SER A 291 -19.32 -1.08 -0.82
C SER A 291 -19.91 -1.31 0.57
N LYS A 292 -20.27 -2.56 0.90
CA LYS A 292 -20.72 -2.92 2.24
C LYS A 292 -19.64 -2.72 3.31
N ASN A 293 -18.40 -3.11 3.03
CA ASN A 293 -17.30 -3.00 3.98
C ASN A 293 -16.90 -1.54 4.26
N LEU A 294 -17.02 -0.63 3.28
CA LEU A 294 -16.89 0.81 3.52
C LEU A 294 -17.96 1.33 4.50
N LEU A 295 -19.20 0.86 4.39
CA LEU A 295 -20.27 1.18 5.34
C LEU A 295 -20.02 0.54 6.71
N MET A 296 -19.50 -0.70 6.73
CA MET A 296 -19.14 -1.38 7.99
C MET A 296 -18.05 -0.65 8.75
N PHE A 297 -17.10 0.01 8.08
CA PHE A 297 -16.15 0.90 8.77
C PHE A 297 -16.88 1.98 9.58
N ARG A 298 -17.91 2.61 9.00
CA ARG A 298 -18.71 3.62 9.70
C ARG A 298 -19.51 3.03 10.86
N TYR A 299 -20.05 1.83 10.70
CA TYR A 299 -20.71 1.13 11.80
C TYR A 299 -19.72 0.76 12.92
N ASN A 300 -18.56 0.20 12.57
CA ASN A 300 -17.54 -0.20 13.55
C ASN A 300 -16.97 1.01 14.33
N THR A 301 -17.15 2.22 13.82
CA THR A 301 -16.73 3.49 14.45
C THR A 301 -17.91 4.35 14.93
N LEU A 302 -19.11 3.77 15.06
CA LEU A 302 -20.31 4.49 15.48
C LEU A 302 -20.22 4.99 16.93
N ASN A 303 -19.53 4.25 17.81
CA ASN A 303 -19.35 4.66 19.20
C ASN A 303 -18.48 5.91 19.31
N GLU A 304 -17.41 6.03 18.50
CA GLU A 304 -16.58 7.23 18.42
C GLU A 304 -17.38 8.43 17.90
N ALA A 305 -18.29 8.21 16.95
CA ALA A 305 -19.20 9.25 16.46
C ALA A 305 -20.23 9.69 17.54
N ARG A 306 -20.69 8.78 18.39
CA ARG A 306 -21.54 9.10 19.56
C ARG A 306 -20.77 9.90 20.60
N GLU A 307 -19.53 9.52 20.89
CA GLU A 307 -18.65 10.29 21.79
C GLU A 307 -18.44 11.70 21.24
N ARG A 308 -18.23 11.82 19.93
CA ARG A 308 -18.07 13.13 19.28
C ARG A 308 -19.32 14.00 19.39
N ALA A 309 -20.51 13.44 19.21
CA ALA A 309 -21.76 14.19 19.42
C ALA A 309 -21.86 14.73 20.85
N LYS A 310 -21.52 13.92 21.86
CA LYS A 310 -21.47 14.36 23.29
C LYS A 310 -20.45 15.48 23.53
N GLU A 311 -19.29 15.43 22.90
CA GLU A 311 -18.29 16.52 23.00
C GLU A 311 -18.84 17.85 22.45
N LEU A 312 -19.80 17.80 21.54
CA LEU A 312 -20.49 18.95 20.95
C LEU A 312 -21.78 19.33 21.65
N ASP A 313 -22.08 18.70 22.83
CA ASP A 313 -23.30 18.87 23.56
C ASP A 313 -24.59 18.51 22.78
N CYS A 314 -24.43 17.51 21.87
CA CYS A 314 -25.48 17.00 21.00
C CYS A 314 -25.84 15.54 21.32
N ARG A 315 -27.05 15.13 20.91
CA ARG A 315 -27.47 13.73 20.92
C ARG A 315 -27.00 12.98 19.67
N GLY A 316 -27.17 11.65 19.70
CA GLY A 316 -26.92 10.82 18.51
C GLY A 316 -25.45 10.63 18.16
N ALA A 317 -25.11 10.65 16.88
CA ALA A 317 -23.76 10.41 16.37
C ALA A 317 -23.34 11.47 15.34
N CYS A 318 -22.21 12.14 15.61
CA CYS A 318 -21.54 13.06 14.70
C CYS A 318 -20.31 12.38 14.10
N TYR A 319 -20.40 11.95 12.87
CA TYR A 319 -19.23 11.35 12.20
C TYR A 319 -18.14 12.39 11.98
N PRO A 320 -16.87 12.02 12.21
CA PRO A 320 -15.73 12.95 12.11
C PRO A 320 -15.47 13.41 10.68
N VAL A 321 -14.99 14.63 10.53
CA VAL A 321 -14.61 15.21 9.24
C VAL A 321 -13.44 14.46 8.64
N ALA A 322 -12.43 14.16 9.46
CA ALA A 322 -11.22 13.47 9.07
C ALA A 322 -10.90 12.36 10.09
N THR A 323 -10.77 11.12 9.64
CA THR A 323 -10.55 10.03 10.60
C THR A 323 -9.74 8.88 10.01
N ARG A 324 -9.01 8.19 10.91
CA ARG A 324 -8.38 6.89 10.63
C ARG A 324 -9.00 5.76 11.43
N ASN A 325 -9.62 6.06 12.57
CA ASN A 325 -10.12 5.08 13.55
C ASN A 325 -11.46 5.50 14.19
N GLY A 326 -12.24 6.36 13.53
CA GLY A 326 -13.51 6.88 14.05
C GLY A 326 -13.40 8.15 14.89
N LYS A 327 -12.22 8.47 15.44
CA LYS A 327 -12.00 9.69 16.20
C LYS A 327 -11.71 10.88 15.28
N GLU A 328 -12.12 12.08 15.70
CA GLU A 328 -11.90 13.30 14.95
C GLU A 328 -10.40 13.64 14.83
N GLY A 329 -9.90 13.69 13.61
CA GLY A 329 -8.52 14.02 13.28
C GLY A 329 -8.31 15.42 12.71
N CYS A 330 -9.38 16.17 12.44
CA CYS A 330 -9.29 17.52 11.91
C CYS A 330 -8.88 18.50 13.02
N ASN A 331 -7.78 19.25 12.78
CA ASN A 331 -7.27 20.24 13.73
C ASN A 331 -7.97 21.60 13.61
N LEU A 332 -8.76 21.82 12.57
CA LEU A 332 -9.53 23.04 12.38
C LEU A 332 -10.89 22.88 13.05
N TRP A 333 -11.07 23.52 14.22
CA TRP A 333 -12.25 23.31 15.07
C TRP A 333 -13.57 23.68 14.36
N GLN A 334 -13.55 24.68 13.47
CA GLN A 334 -14.71 25.09 12.68
C GLN A 334 -15.19 23.94 11.77
N HIS A 335 -14.27 23.31 11.04
CA HIS A 335 -14.59 22.15 10.22
C HIS A 335 -15.01 20.96 11.06
N ALA A 336 -14.25 20.67 12.13
CA ALA A 336 -14.53 19.54 13.01
C ALA A 336 -15.87 19.65 13.77
N SER A 337 -16.44 20.84 13.90
CA SER A 337 -17.65 21.08 14.70
C SER A 337 -18.88 21.48 13.89
N LEU A 338 -18.67 22.15 12.73
CA LEU A 338 -19.75 22.75 11.96
C LEU A 338 -20.01 22.07 10.60
N GLN A 339 -19.21 21.07 10.24
CA GLN A 339 -19.35 20.37 8.96
C GLN A 339 -20.19 19.11 9.14
N PHE A 340 -21.42 19.12 8.65
CA PHE A 340 -22.35 17.98 8.77
C PHE A 340 -22.25 16.96 7.63
N GLN A 341 -21.53 17.30 6.55
CA GLN A 341 -21.32 16.45 5.37
C GLN A 341 -20.84 15.03 5.70
N PRO A 342 -19.96 14.78 6.69
CA PRO A 342 -19.59 13.42 7.02
C PRO A 342 -20.78 12.56 7.48
N SER A 343 -21.64 13.10 8.34
CA SER A 343 -22.84 12.39 8.82
C SER A 343 -23.89 12.22 7.71
N THR A 344 -24.16 13.25 6.94
CA THR A 344 -25.09 13.17 5.79
C THR A 344 -24.52 12.33 4.65
N GLY A 345 -23.19 12.27 4.48
CA GLY A 345 -22.52 11.39 3.53
C GLY A 345 -22.71 9.91 3.87
N VAL A 346 -22.61 9.55 5.15
CA VAL A 346 -22.91 8.18 5.59
C VAL A 346 -24.38 7.82 5.33
N PHE A 347 -25.31 8.74 5.62
CA PHE A 347 -26.74 8.55 5.31
C PHE A 347 -26.94 8.31 3.80
N TYR A 348 -26.36 9.17 2.96
CA TYR A 348 -26.40 9.08 1.49
C TYR A 348 -25.88 7.71 1.00
N ALA A 349 -24.76 7.26 1.54
CA ALA A 349 -24.15 5.99 1.17
C ALA A 349 -25.05 4.79 1.51
N ILE A 350 -25.66 4.77 2.71
CA ILE A 350 -26.62 3.74 3.12
C ILE A 350 -27.84 3.75 2.19
N TYR A 351 -28.37 4.93 1.87
CA TYR A 351 -29.51 5.08 0.97
C TYR A 351 -29.23 4.46 -0.40
N HIS A 352 -28.09 4.79 -1.03
CA HIS A 352 -27.74 4.25 -2.34
C HIS A 352 -27.45 2.76 -2.32
N TYR A 353 -26.77 2.26 -1.27
CA TYR A 353 -26.53 0.84 -1.09
C TYR A 353 -27.84 0.06 -0.98
N MET A 354 -28.76 0.56 -0.20
CA MET A 354 -30.08 -0.10 0.00
C MET A 354 -30.93 -0.06 -1.27
N ASN A 355 -30.95 1.05 -1.99
CA ASN A 355 -31.70 1.15 -3.24
C ASN A 355 -31.19 0.18 -4.29
N LEU A 356 -29.86 -0.03 -4.36
CA LEU A 356 -29.26 -0.92 -5.34
C LEU A 356 -29.39 -2.41 -4.96
N TYR A 357 -29.16 -2.74 -3.70
CA TYR A 357 -29.02 -4.13 -3.25
C TYR A 357 -30.17 -4.66 -2.41
N ASN A 358 -31.04 -3.81 -1.87
CA ASN A 358 -32.13 -4.19 -0.97
C ASN A 358 -31.69 -5.16 0.15
N ASP A 359 -30.47 -4.94 0.71
CA ASP A 359 -29.88 -5.78 1.76
C ASP A 359 -30.58 -5.56 3.11
N LYS A 360 -31.74 -6.19 3.28
CA LYS A 360 -32.56 -6.09 4.51
C LYS A 360 -31.80 -6.50 5.76
N GLN A 361 -30.89 -7.49 5.63
CA GLN A 361 -30.09 -7.96 6.76
C GLN A 361 -29.09 -6.91 7.21
N PHE A 362 -28.40 -6.25 6.26
CA PHE A 362 -27.53 -5.12 6.57
C PHE A 362 -28.31 -3.98 7.25
N MET A 363 -29.47 -3.63 6.69
CA MET A 363 -30.30 -2.55 7.25
C MET A 363 -30.71 -2.86 8.67
N GLN A 364 -31.24 -4.07 8.95
CA GLN A 364 -31.72 -4.46 10.28
C GLN A 364 -30.60 -4.52 11.33
N ASN A 365 -29.44 -5.04 10.96
CA ASN A 365 -28.36 -5.29 11.91
C ASN A 365 -27.45 -4.06 12.12
N TYR A 366 -27.37 -3.14 11.15
CA TYR A 366 -26.39 -2.06 11.15
C TYR A 366 -26.96 -0.72 10.69
N GLY A 367 -27.63 -0.70 9.53
CA GLY A 367 -28.03 0.52 8.85
C GLY A 367 -29.03 1.37 9.64
N ILE A 368 -30.08 0.74 10.23
CA ILE A 368 -31.10 1.45 11.02
C ILE A 368 -30.47 2.17 12.21
N GLU A 369 -29.56 1.53 12.92
CA GLU A 369 -28.90 2.13 14.08
C GLU A 369 -28.11 3.37 13.68
N MET A 370 -27.29 3.28 12.63
CA MET A 370 -26.55 4.45 12.13
C MET A 370 -27.48 5.60 11.72
N LEU A 371 -28.55 5.29 10.98
CA LEU A 371 -29.50 6.31 10.51
C LEU A 371 -30.21 7.01 11.67
N ILE A 372 -30.67 6.25 12.67
CA ILE A 372 -31.33 6.82 13.86
C ILE A 372 -30.37 7.75 14.61
N GLU A 373 -29.13 7.34 14.81
CA GLU A 373 -28.15 8.14 15.55
C GLU A 373 -27.73 9.40 14.77
N ILE A 374 -27.63 9.33 13.44
CA ILE A 374 -27.42 10.52 12.61
C ILE A 374 -28.61 11.48 12.70
N CYS A 375 -29.84 10.97 12.61
CA CYS A 375 -31.05 11.81 12.74
C CYS A 375 -31.14 12.48 14.12
N LYS A 376 -30.81 11.77 15.21
CA LYS A 376 -30.76 12.36 16.56
C LYS A 376 -29.76 13.52 16.68
N PHE A 377 -28.64 13.42 15.94
CA PHE A 377 -27.62 14.47 15.95
C PHE A 377 -28.05 15.71 15.15
N LEU A 378 -28.80 15.52 14.06
CA LEU A 378 -29.24 16.62 13.20
C LEU A 378 -30.49 17.34 13.68
N LEU A 379 -31.23 16.74 14.64
CA LEU A 379 -32.47 17.29 15.27
C LEU A 379 -32.20 17.96 16.63
#